data_e61fe017382f9d081fb2336337a3da82
#
_entry.id   e61fe017382f9d081fb2336337a3da82
#
_cell.length_a   1.000
_cell.length_b   1.000
_cell.length_c   1.000
_cell.angle_alpha   90.00
_cell.angle_beta   90.00
_cell.angle_gamma   90.00
#
_symmetry.space_group_name_H-M   'P 1'
#
loop_
_entity.id
_entity.type
_entity.pdbx_description
1 polymer ?
#
loop_
_entity_poly.entity_id
_entity_poly.type
_entity_poly.pdbx_seq_one_letter_code
_entity_poly.pdbx_strand_id
1 'polypeptide(L)'
;MPNYHIDTHPIFSVNALEKFEDFANFFLNSRVNSHAKSTVRADKARINKLCKIFGEKLILEIRHSDLLRWLMAMEAKYKPKTTVEYLNLLKAIFRIAVYEKVITESPAEMLSVCVEFTSEPEPFSRSELETMSLTPTEFASDHNLIVSAPLIGARMCEMIALKRGDIDLEKGVVHIHSNQVLGEAKATKNIYSDRYVEINDPLRVILTDQLKISADNACMTIEERLRKTNQTKTYQEQYLFVNPCTGLPYRDVKDFSQRIWKQFMRDADALHQQRHGKSIKYRGLSQFRHTYASQALTAGVNPVWLAKQLGHANTDMIFKHYAKWIKEDAQVDNNQAVSHQFSRLIGETKDPIIVGSLKKRAELKSLMQVKQALIYSEDDALKQSIENSICTLEAEIKRFEELNHG
;
A
#
# COMPACT_ATOMS: atom_id res chain seq x y z
N MET A 1 -27.48 -1.24 -38.63
CA MET A 1 -26.70 -0.10 -38.08
C MET A 1 -27.54 0.51 -36.96
N PRO A 2 -27.17 0.49 -35.71
CA PRO A 2 -27.93 1.15 -34.66
C PRO A 2 -27.67 2.66 -34.72
N ASN A 3 -28.75 3.44 -34.82
CA ASN A 3 -28.72 4.88 -34.72
C ASN A 3 -28.29 5.29 -33.31
N TYR A 4 -27.07 5.79 -33.16
CA TYR A 4 -26.65 6.52 -31.98
C TYR A 4 -27.31 7.89 -32.01
N HIS A 5 -28.38 8.10 -31.24
CA HIS A 5 -28.79 9.42 -30.84
C HIS A 5 -27.68 9.98 -29.91
N ILE A 6 -26.87 10.85 -30.50
CA ILE A 6 -26.05 11.77 -29.69
C ILE A 6 -27.03 12.78 -29.14
N ASP A 7 -27.43 12.58 -27.85
CA ASP A 7 -28.06 13.67 -27.10
C ASP A 7 -27.09 14.84 -27.11
N THR A 8 -27.42 15.84 -27.92
CA THR A 8 -26.70 17.11 -27.97
C THR A 8 -26.92 17.82 -26.64
N HIS A 9 -26.05 17.54 -25.67
CA HIS A 9 -25.86 18.50 -24.59
C HIS A 9 -25.56 19.86 -25.21
N PRO A 10 -26.18 20.95 -24.74
CA PRO A 10 -25.92 22.26 -25.27
C PRO A 10 -24.41 22.46 -25.31
N ILE A 11 -23.86 22.61 -26.52
CA ILE A 11 -22.48 23.06 -26.69
C ILE A 11 -22.49 24.46 -26.12
N PHE A 12 -21.99 24.60 -24.88
CA PHE A 12 -21.81 25.90 -24.27
C PHE A 12 -20.94 26.71 -25.25
N SER A 13 -21.48 27.77 -25.81
CA SER A 13 -20.71 28.69 -26.61
C SER A 13 -19.64 29.27 -25.67
N VAL A 14 -18.37 28.97 -25.95
CA VAL A 14 -17.21 29.41 -25.16
C VAL A 14 -17.20 30.96 -25.01
N ASN A 15 -17.86 31.67 -25.89
CA ASN A 15 -18.03 33.12 -25.82
C ASN A 15 -18.82 33.66 -24.61
N ALA A 16 -19.35 32.77 -23.74
CA ALA A 16 -20.06 33.14 -22.53
C ALA A 16 -19.27 32.92 -21.24
N LEU A 17 -18.02 32.41 -21.29
CA LEU A 17 -17.20 32.19 -20.11
C LEU A 17 -16.44 33.47 -19.76
N GLU A 18 -16.83 34.14 -18.69
CA GLU A 18 -16.18 35.36 -18.22
C GLU A 18 -15.72 35.26 -16.77
N LYS A 19 -16.54 34.67 -15.91
CA LYS A 19 -16.24 34.53 -14.48
C LYS A 19 -15.41 33.27 -14.19
N PHE A 20 -14.67 33.31 -13.11
CA PHE A 20 -13.91 32.15 -12.62
C PHE A 20 -14.79 30.90 -12.46
N GLU A 21 -16.02 31.06 -11.93
CA GLU A 21 -16.94 29.93 -11.71
C GLU A 21 -17.39 29.26 -13.02
N ASP A 22 -17.47 30.00 -14.13
CA ASP A 22 -17.84 29.44 -15.42
C ASP A 22 -16.77 28.46 -15.90
N PHE A 23 -15.50 28.85 -15.85
CA PHE A 23 -14.36 28.01 -16.17
C PHE A 23 -14.23 26.83 -15.20
N ALA A 24 -14.49 27.05 -13.91
CA ALA A 24 -14.45 26.02 -12.90
C ALA A 24 -15.53 24.95 -13.13
N ASN A 25 -16.75 25.36 -13.48
CA ASN A 25 -17.85 24.47 -13.84
C ASN A 25 -17.57 23.72 -15.15
N PHE A 26 -17.06 24.41 -16.16
CA PHE A 26 -16.65 23.79 -17.43
C PHE A 26 -15.59 22.71 -17.18
N PHE A 27 -14.54 23.01 -16.40
CA PHE A 27 -13.53 22.05 -15.99
C PHE A 27 -14.14 20.84 -15.28
N LEU A 28 -15.04 21.05 -14.33
CA LEU A 28 -15.67 19.97 -13.58
C LEU A 28 -16.51 19.08 -14.49
N ASN A 29 -17.29 19.65 -15.39
CA ASN A 29 -18.15 18.93 -16.33
C ASN A 29 -17.32 18.08 -17.32
N SER A 30 -16.18 18.58 -17.79
CA SER A 30 -15.28 17.82 -18.66
C SER A 30 -14.72 16.56 -18.00
N ARG A 31 -14.71 16.50 -16.65
CA ARG A 31 -14.18 15.37 -15.88
C ARG A 31 -15.23 14.33 -15.50
N VAL A 32 -16.52 14.66 -15.54
CA VAL A 32 -17.60 13.77 -15.09
C VAL A 32 -17.55 12.40 -15.77
N ASN A 33 -17.30 12.38 -17.07
CA ASN A 33 -17.28 11.15 -17.87
C ASN A 33 -15.89 10.49 -17.97
N SER A 34 -14.81 11.23 -17.69
CA SER A 34 -13.44 10.76 -17.88
C SER A 34 -12.74 10.32 -16.59
N HIS A 35 -13.30 10.69 -15.42
CA HIS A 35 -12.67 10.41 -14.11
C HIS A 35 -13.58 9.59 -13.20
N ALA A 36 -12.97 8.95 -12.19
CA ALA A 36 -13.72 8.21 -11.18
C ALA A 36 -14.64 9.16 -10.38
N LYS A 37 -15.87 8.73 -10.06
CA LYS A 37 -16.84 9.52 -9.27
C LYS A 37 -16.26 10.07 -7.97
N SER A 38 -15.39 9.29 -7.29
CA SER A 38 -14.71 9.75 -6.07
C SER A 38 -13.76 10.93 -6.32
N THR A 39 -13.06 10.94 -7.47
CA THR A 39 -12.19 12.05 -7.88
C THR A 39 -13.03 13.28 -8.20
N VAL A 40 -14.07 13.11 -9.04
CA VAL A 40 -15.00 14.22 -9.39
C VAL A 40 -15.65 14.80 -8.15
N ARG A 41 -16.09 13.98 -7.18
CA ARG A 41 -16.64 14.44 -5.91
C ARG A 41 -15.65 15.26 -5.09
N ALA A 42 -14.38 14.81 -5.02
CA ALA A 42 -13.33 15.52 -4.30
C ALA A 42 -13.00 16.85 -5.00
N ASP A 43 -12.89 16.85 -6.33
CA ASP A 43 -12.65 18.05 -7.12
C ASP A 43 -13.81 19.05 -6.97
N LYS A 44 -15.06 18.59 -7.06
CA LYS A 44 -16.25 19.44 -6.84
C LYS A 44 -16.23 20.12 -5.47
N ALA A 45 -15.89 19.37 -4.41
CA ALA A 45 -15.80 19.94 -3.06
C ALA A 45 -14.71 21.02 -2.94
N ARG A 46 -13.58 20.85 -3.62
CA ARG A 46 -12.49 21.84 -3.65
C ARG A 46 -12.85 23.03 -4.53
N ILE A 47 -13.38 22.79 -5.70
CA ILE A 47 -13.83 23.83 -6.64
C ILE A 47 -14.88 24.72 -5.98
N ASN A 48 -15.87 24.16 -5.28
CA ASN A 48 -16.86 24.94 -4.55
C ASN A 48 -16.22 25.89 -3.51
N LYS A 49 -15.09 25.50 -2.91
CA LYS A 49 -14.37 26.40 -1.99
C LYS A 49 -13.59 27.47 -2.74
N LEU A 50 -13.02 27.16 -3.91
CA LEU A 50 -12.37 28.15 -4.78
C LEU A 50 -13.40 29.17 -5.30
N CYS A 51 -14.58 28.71 -5.74
CA CYS A 51 -15.68 29.59 -6.20
C CYS A 51 -16.21 30.52 -5.12
N LYS A 52 -16.17 30.12 -3.83
CA LYS A 52 -16.51 31.04 -2.74
C LYS A 52 -15.57 32.25 -2.62
N ILE A 53 -14.37 32.15 -3.19
CA ILE A 53 -13.33 33.20 -3.08
C ILE A 53 -13.21 33.96 -4.39
N PHE A 54 -13.24 33.25 -5.51
CA PHE A 54 -12.97 33.79 -6.84
C PHE A 54 -14.16 33.75 -7.78
N GLY A 55 -15.23 33.02 -7.47
CA GLY A 55 -16.30 32.64 -8.39
C GLY A 55 -16.89 33.81 -9.18
N GLU A 56 -17.26 34.88 -8.48
CA GLU A 56 -17.89 36.08 -9.07
C GLU A 56 -16.92 36.99 -9.81
N LYS A 57 -15.61 36.80 -9.65
CA LYS A 57 -14.60 37.64 -10.31
C LYS A 57 -14.49 37.27 -11.79
N LEU A 58 -14.31 38.27 -12.63
CA LEU A 58 -13.90 38.02 -14.01
C LEU A 58 -12.51 37.37 -14.01
N ILE A 59 -12.32 36.31 -14.78
CA ILE A 59 -11.08 35.52 -14.77
C ILE A 59 -9.86 36.37 -15.16
N LEU A 60 -10.09 37.37 -16.04
CA LEU A 60 -9.04 38.32 -16.49
C LEU A 60 -8.63 39.33 -15.42
N GLU A 61 -9.45 39.56 -14.38
CA GLU A 61 -9.14 40.47 -13.28
C GLU A 61 -8.37 39.81 -12.13
N ILE A 62 -8.34 38.48 -12.09
CA ILE A 62 -7.62 37.73 -11.06
C ILE A 62 -6.13 37.78 -11.32
N ARG A 63 -5.40 38.55 -10.51
CA ARG A 63 -3.97 38.76 -10.64
C ARG A 63 -3.14 37.76 -9.84
N HIS A 64 -1.88 37.60 -10.24
CA HIS A 64 -0.91 36.77 -9.49
C HIS A 64 -0.87 37.13 -7.99
N SER A 65 -0.90 38.42 -7.64
CA SER A 65 -0.91 38.87 -6.24
C SER A 65 -2.14 38.42 -5.43
N ASP A 66 -3.30 38.26 -6.07
CA ASP A 66 -4.50 37.74 -5.41
C ASP A 66 -4.34 36.26 -5.09
N LEU A 67 -3.79 35.52 -6.03
CA LEU A 67 -3.52 34.09 -5.88
C LEU A 67 -2.39 33.82 -4.88
N LEU A 68 -1.38 34.67 -4.84
CA LEU A 68 -0.29 34.56 -3.86
C LEU A 68 -0.82 34.78 -2.44
N ARG A 69 -1.65 35.80 -2.21
CA ARG A 69 -2.31 36.04 -0.91
C ARG A 69 -3.20 34.87 -0.49
N TRP A 70 -3.96 34.33 -1.45
CA TRP A 70 -4.76 33.13 -1.21
C TRP A 70 -3.88 31.92 -0.85
N LEU A 71 -2.79 31.70 -1.56
CA LEU A 71 -1.86 30.58 -1.31
C LEU A 71 -1.26 30.66 0.10
N MET A 72 -0.79 31.82 0.52
CA MET A 72 -0.28 32.07 1.88
C MET A 72 -1.33 31.72 2.95
N ALA A 73 -2.59 32.13 2.73
CA ALA A 73 -3.69 31.78 3.63
C ALA A 73 -4.01 30.28 3.66
N MET A 74 -3.84 29.59 2.53
CA MET A 74 -4.00 28.14 2.44
C MET A 74 -2.89 27.38 3.16
N GLU A 75 -1.64 27.81 3.01
CA GLU A 75 -0.47 27.22 3.69
C GLU A 75 -0.55 27.37 5.21
N ALA A 76 -1.07 28.49 5.70
CA ALA A 76 -1.32 28.68 7.13
C ALA A 76 -2.41 27.76 7.70
N LYS A 77 -3.36 27.31 6.86
CA LYS A 77 -4.55 26.56 7.31
C LYS A 77 -4.47 25.07 7.04
N TYR A 78 -3.82 24.65 5.96
CA TYR A 78 -3.84 23.28 5.48
C TYR A 78 -2.45 22.68 5.37
N LYS A 79 -2.37 21.34 5.44
CA LYS A 79 -1.13 20.62 5.17
C LYS A 79 -0.67 20.84 3.72
N PRO A 80 0.64 20.89 3.43
CA PRO A 80 1.19 21.15 2.10
C PRO A 80 0.56 20.33 0.98
N LYS A 81 0.37 19.04 1.19
CA LYS A 81 -0.28 18.14 0.22
C LYS A 81 -1.69 18.61 -0.16
N THR A 82 -2.48 19.06 0.80
CA THR A 82 -3.84 19.57 0.54
C THR A 82 -3.77 20.87 -0.25
N THR A 83 -2.86 21.76 0.09
CA THR A 83 -2.65 23.02 -0.64
C THR A 83 -2.25 22.77 -2.10
N VAL A 84 -1.35 21.82 -2.34
CA VAL A 84 -0.97 21.38 -3.71
C VAL A 84 -2.20 20.88 -4.51
N GLU A 85 -3.09 20.11 -3.89
CA GLU A 85 -4.30 19.62 -4.58
C GLU A 85 -5.23 20.77 -5.00
N TYR A 86 -5.38 21.81 -4.17
CA TYR A 86 -6.13 23.01 -4.54
C TYR A 86 -5.41 23.81 -5.64
N LEU A 87 -4.10 24.01 -5.50
CA LEU A 87 -3.29 24.74 -6.48
C LEU A 87 -3.33 24.09 -7.85
N ASN A 88 -3.26 22.76 -7.92
CA ASN A 88 -3.35 22.01 -9.17
C ASN A 88 -4.70 22.20 -9.87
N LEU A 89 -5.81 22.23 -9.12
CA LEU A 89 -7.13 22.54 -9.69
C LEU A 89 -7.21 23.97 -10.19
N LEU A 90 -6.70 24.92 -9.42
CA LEU A 90 -6.64 26.33 -9.80
C LEU A 90 -5.85 26.50 -11.10
N LYS A 91 -4.65 25.94 -11.19
CA LYS A 91 -3.82 25.95 -12.41
C LYS A 91 -4.57 25.34 -13.61
N ALA A 92 -5.27 24.22 -13.39
CA ALA A 92 -6.02 23.57 -14.47
C ALA A 92 -7.17 24.45 -14.98
N ILE A 93 -7.86 25.17 -14.11
CA ILE A 93 -8.95 26.10 -14.49
C ILE A 93 -8.36 27.27 -15.30
N PHE A 94 -7.28 27.91 -14.83
CA PHE A 94 -6.64 28.99 -15.59
C PHE A 94 -6.07 28.56 -16.93
N ARG A 95 -5.58 27.30 -17.05
CA ARG A 95 -5.15 26.76 -18.34
C ARG A 95 -6.26 26.74 -19.39
N ILE A 96 -7.49 26.43 -18.97
CA ILE A 96 -8.64 26.48 -19.89
C ILE A 96 -8.79 27.92 -20.41
N ALA A 97 -8.77 28.92 -19.53
CA ALA A 97 -8.90 30.32 -19.95
C ALA A 97 -7.78 30.79 -20.93
N VAL A 98 -6.57 30.22 -20.76
CA VAL A 98 -5.46 30.46 -21.72
C VAL A 98 -5.74 29.77 -23.05
N TYR A 99 -6.19 28.51 -23.06
CA TYR A 99 -6.53 27.76 -24.28
C TYR A 99 -7.68 28.41 -25.06
N GLU A 100 -8.68 28.94 -24.31
CA GLU A 100 -9.80 29.67 -24.89
C GLU A 100 -9.44 31.13 -25.27
N LYS A 101 -8.17 31.53 -25.09
CA LYS A 101 -7.64 32.88 -25.43
C LYS A 101 -8.34 34.05 -24.70
N VAL A 102 -8.99 33.76 -23.57
CA VAL A 102 -9.58 34.79 -22.71
C VAL A 102 -8.50 35.55 -21.95
N ILE A 103 -7.42 34.85 -21.57
CA ILE A 103 -6.19 35.45 -21.01
C ILE A 103 -4.97 34.95 -21.79
N THR A 104 -3.94 35.74 -21.83
CA THR A 104 -2.68 35.42 -22.55
C THR A 104 -1.80 34.45 -21.80
N GLU A 105 -1.78 34.56 -20.47
CA GLU A 105 -0.97 33.72 -19.59
C GLU A 105 -1.70 33.43 -18.27
N SER A 106 -1.33 32.32 -17.62
CA SER A 106 -1.93 31.92 -16.35
C SER A 106 -1.29 32.66 -15.17
N PRO A 107 -2.04 33.43 -14.37
CA PRO A 107 -1.51 34.09 -13.19
C PRO A 107 -1.11 33.09 -12.07
N ALA A 108 -1.48 31.82 -12.21
CA ALA A 108 -1.15 30.74 -11.28
C ALA A 108 0.14 29.98 -11.64
N GLU A 109 0.73 30.21 -12.82
CA GLU A 109 1.79 29.31 -13.35
C GLU A 109 3.01 29.27 -12.43
N MET A 110 3.47 30.41 -11.96
CA MET A 110 4.67 30.51 -11.10
C MET A 110 4.43 30.12 -9.65
N LEU A 111 3.18 29.86 -9.23
CA LEU A 111 2.89 29.46 -7.86
C LEU A 111 3.34 28.02 -7.63
N SER A 112 3.99 27.79 -6.51
CA SER A 112 4.40 26.46 -6.06
C SER A 112 4.26 26.33 -4.55
N VAL A 113 4.10 25.12 -4.07
CA VAL A 113 4.07 24.78 -2.64
C VAL A 113 5.24 23.85 -2.39
N CYS A 114 6.07 24.18 -1.42
CA CYS A 114 7.10 23.28 -0.97
C CYS A 114 6.47 22.14 -0.18
N VAL A 115 6.62 20.92 -0.67
CA VAL A 115 6.15 19.72 0.03
C VAL A 115 7.38 19.06 0.63
N GLU A 116 7.68 19.42 1.87
CA GLU A 116 8.57 18.61 2.67
C GLU A 116 7.93 17.26 2.96
N PHE A 117 8.75 16.25 3.10
CA PHE A 117 8.42 14.82 3.14
C PHE A 117 7.04 14.46 3.69
N THR A 118 6.38 13.56 2.99
CA THR A 118 5.16 12.88 3.46
C THR A 118 5.46 12.18 4.78
N SER A 119 4.49 12.20 5.72
CA SER A 119 4.59 11.47 6.99
C SER A 119 5.04 10.02 6.72
N GLU A 120 6.07 9.59 7.46
CA GLU A 120 6.53 8.22 7.39
C GLU A 120 5.42 7.24 7.74
N PRO A 121 5.43 6.04 7.13
CA PRO A 121 4.56 4.96 7.56
C PRO A 121 4.76 4.63 9.04
N GLU A 122 3.68 4.40 9.76
CA GLU A 122 3.67 3.95 11.15
C GLU A 122 3.10 2.52 11.23
N PRO A 123 3.85 1.48 10.81
CA PRO A 123 3.37 0.11 10.86
C PRO A 123 3.12 -0.35 12.29
N PHE A 124 2.21 -1.30 12.45
CA PHE A 124 2.02 -1.97 13.72
C PHE A 124 3.20 -2.92 14.01
N SER A 125 3.64 -2.93 15.25
CA SER A 125 4.66 -3.86 15.74
C SER A 125 4.07 -5.28 15.85
N ARG A 126 4.96 -6.27 16.02
CA ARG A 126 4.55 -7.67 16.22
C ARG A 126 3.69 -7.83 17.49
N SER A 127 4.09 -7.22 18.60
CA SER A 127 3.33 -7.29 19.86
C SER A 127 1.96 -6.62 19.77
N GLU A 128 1.84 -5.51 19.02
CA GLU A 128 0.55 -4.87 18.74
C GLU A 128 -0.35 -5.79 17.89
N LEU A 129 0.18 -6.45 16.86
CA LEU A 129 -0.56 -7.41 16.03
C LEU A 129 -1.01 -8.64 16.85
N GLU A 130 -0.15 -9.17 17.69
CA GLU A 130 -0.49 -10.26 18.62
C GLU A 130 -1.61 -9.85 19.57
N THR A 131 -1.58 -8.63 20.12
CA THR A 131 -2.68 -8.11 20.94
C THR A 131 -3.97 -7.95 20.13
N MET A 132 -3.90 -7.41 18.92
CA MET A 132 -5.06 -7.27 18.03
C MET A 132 -5.70 -8.62 17.71
N SER A 133 -4.91 -9.68 17.51
CA SER A 133 -5.43 -11.03 17.25
C SER A 133 -6.17 -11.62 18.45
N LEU A 134 -5.90 -11.13 19.65
CA LEU A 134 -6.55 -11.55 20.90
C LEU A 134 -7.69 -10.62 21.33
N THR A 135 -7.84 -9.47 20.66
CA THR A 135 -8.88 -8.49 21.00
C THR A 135 -10.23 -8.98 20.47
N PRO A 136 -11.23 -9.21 21.32
CA PRO A 136 -12.52 -9.73 20.89
C PRO A 136 -13.29 -8.69 20.09
N THR A 137 -14.19 -9.18 19.23
CA THR A 137 -15.19 -8.37 18.53
C THR A 137 -16.56 -9.04 18.71
N GLU A 138 -17.61 -8.25 18.55
CA GLU A 138 -18.98 -8.76 18.64
C GLU A 138 -19.26 -9.83 17.56
N PHE A 139 -18.73 -9.62 16.35
CA PHE A 139 -18.90 -10.52 15.21
C PHE A 139 -17.56 -11.08 14.74
N ALA A 140 -17.46 -12.38 14.61
CA ALA A 140 -16.25 -13.08 14.16
C ALA A 140 -15.78 -12.60 12.76
N SER A 141 -16.71 -12.27 11.86
CA SER A 141 -16.37 -11.71 10.53
C SER A 141 -15.60 -10.40 10.61
N ASP A 142 -15.89 -9.54 11.58
CA ASP A 142 -15.15 -8.29 11.80
C ASP A 142 -13.73 -8.56 12.29
N HIS A 143 -13.60 -9.49 13.22
CA HIS A 143 -12.30 -9.94 13.69
C HIS A 143 -11.46 -10.50 12.53
N ASN A 144 -12.04 -11.41 11.75
CA ASN A 144 -11.38 -12.02 10.60
C ASN A 144 -10.92 -10.97 9.57
N LEU A 145 -11.74 -9.95 9.30
CA LEU A 145 -11.36 -8.84 8.41
C LEU A 145 -10.17 -8.04 8.96
N ILE A 146 -10.17 -7.73 10.25
CA ILE A 146 -9.10 -6.95 10.89
C ILE A 146 -7.79 -7.74 10.90
N VAL A 147 -7.82 -9.01 11.35
CA VAL A 147 -6.59 -9.81 11.51
C VAL A 147 -6.04 -10.34 10.17
N SER A 148 -6.86 -10.48 9.14
CA SER A 148 -6.40 -10.85 7.80
C SER A 148 -5.73 -9.69 7.04
N ALA A 149 -6.12 -8.44 7.32
CA ALA A 149 -5.62 -7.28 6.59
C ALA A 149 -4.08 -7.12 6.63
N PRO A 150 -3.38 -7.25 7.78
CA PRO A 150 -1.92 -7.21 7.84
C PRO A 150 -1.25 -8.46 7.25
N LEU A 151 -1.98 -9.54 6.93
CA LEU A 151 -1.44 -10.76 6.33
C LEU A 151 -1.59 -10.81 4.81
N ILE A 152 -2.51 -10.03 4.25
CA ILE A 152 -2.75 -9.91 2.80
C ILE A 152 -2.01 -8.70 2.21
N GLY A 153 -1.86 -7.61 2.96
CA GLY A 153 -1.26 -6.37 2.49
C GLY A 153 -2.08 -5.63 1.43
N ALA A 154 -3.32 -6.02 1.20
CA ALA A 154 -4.24 -5.32 0.31
C ALA A 154 -4.68 -3.97 0.89
N ARG A 155 -5.18 -3.06 0.03
CA ARG A 155 -5.84 -1.85 0.52
C ARG A 155 -7.16 -2.22 1.17
N MET A 156 -7.57 -1.51 2.22
CA MET A 156 -8.81 -1.83 2.92
C MET A 156 -10.06 -1.77 2.01
N CYS A 157 -10.06 -0.88 0.99
CA CYS A 157 -11.14 -0.85 -0.01
C CYS A 157 -11.12 -2.06 -0.96
N GLU A 158 -9.99 -2.75 -1.11
CA GLU A 158 -9.86 -4.02 -1.81
C GLU A 158 -10.34 -5.18 -0.91
N MET A 159 -10.00 -5.14 0.40
CA MET A 159 -10.41 -6.15 1.37
C MET A 159 -11.94 -6.25 1.51
N ILE A 160 -12.62 -5.12 1.70
CA ILE A 160 -14.10 -5.10 1.81
C ILE A 160 -14.81 -5.38 0.48
N ALA A 161 -14.07 -5.43 -0.63
CA ALA A 161 -14.59 -5.77 -1.96
C ALA A 161 -14.42 -7.26 -2.30
N LEU A 162 -13.71 -8.04 -1.47
CA LEU A 162 -13.47 -9.46 -1.72
C LEU A 162 -14.79 -10.24 -1.78
N LYS A 163 -14.86 -11.14 -2.74
CA LYS A 163 -15.94 -12.11 -2.90
C LYS A 163 -15.45 -13.49 -2.51
N ARG A 164 -16.38 -14.40 -2.27
CA ARG A 164 -16.04 -15.79 -1.94
C ARG A 164 -15.24 -16.45 -3.05
N GLY A 165 -15.63 -16.21 -4.32
CA GLY A 165 -14.95 -16.74 -5.50
C GLY A 165 -13.52 -16.20 -5.71
N ASP A 166 -13.13 -15.13 -5.00
CA ASP A 166 -11.76 -14.59 -5.06
C ASP A 166 -10.76 -15.41 -4.22
N ILE A 167 -11.23 -16.33 -3.38
CA ILE A 167 -10.40 -17.15 -2.49
C ILE A 167 -10.25 -18.55 -3.06
N ASP A 168 -9.05 -18.90 -3.50
CA ASP A 168 -8.68 -20.23 -3.96
C ASP A 168 -7.72 -20.87 -2.93
N LEU A 169 -8.29 -21.65 -2.00
CA LEU A 169 -7.51 -22.33 -0.97
C LEU A 169 -6.68 -23.48 -1.54
N GLU A 170 -7.10 -24.10 -2.65
CA GLU A 170 -6.34 -25.18 -3.28
C GLU A 170 -5.06 -24.65 -3.93
N LYS A 171 -5.18 -23.57 -4.72
CA LYS A 171 -4.00 -22.89 -5.29
C LYS A 171 -3.25 -22.03 -4.27
N GLY A 172 -3.84 -21.76 -3.10
CA GLY A 172 -3.23 -20.92 -2.08
C GLY A 172 -3.12 -19.45 -2.48
N VAL A 173 -4.14 -18.88 -3.13
CA VAL A 173 -4.13 -17.50 -3.60
C VAL A 173 -5.43 -16.76 -3.32
N VAL A 174 -5.33 -15.43 -3.15
CA VAL A 174 -6.43 -14.48 -3.12
C VAL A 174 -6.34 -13.59 -4.36
N HIS A 175 -7.40 -13.53 -5.16
CA HIS A 175 -7.47 -12.65 -6.33
C HIS A 175 -7.95 -11.25 -5.94
N ILE A 176 -7.10 -10.26 -6.02
CA ILE A 176 -7.42 -8.85 -5.76
C ILE A 176 -7.64 -8.14 -7.10
N HIS A 177 -8.87 -7.97 -7.54
CA HIS A 177 -9.21 -7.35 -8.83
C HIS A 177 -10.16 -6.16 -8.72
N SER A 178 -10.85 -6.01 -7.59
CA SER A 178 -11.87 -4.98 -7.40
C SER A 178 -11.67 -4.19 -6.09
N ASN A 179 -12.34 -3.06 -5.99
CA ASN A 179 -12.41 -2.26 -4.78
C ASN A 179 -13.81 -1.68 -4.58
N GLN A 180 -14.16 -1.40 -3.32
CA GLN A 180 -15.45 -0.85 -2.92
C GLN A 180 -15.27 0.60 -2.44
N VAL A 181 -15.90 1.55 -3.15
CA VAL A 181 -15.79 2.98 -2.82
C VAL A 181 -17.12 3.68 -3.06
N LEU A 182 -17.65 4.34 -2.05
CA LEU A 182 -18.91 5.09 -2.09
C LEU A 182 -20.12 4.22 -2.52
N GLY A 183 -20.13 2.96 -2.11
CA GLY A 183 -21.18 2.01 -2.46
C GLY A 183 -21.08 1.41 -3.86
N GLU A 184 -19.99 1.66 -4.58
CA GLU A 184 -19.77 1.13 -5.92
C GLU A 184 -18.60 0.15 -5.95
N ALA A 185 -18.85 -1.02 -6.53
CA ALA A 185 -17.79 -1.94 -6.92
C ALA A 185 -17.14 -1.44 -8.21
N LYS A 186 -15.83 -1.44 -8.26
CA LYS A 186 -15.07 -1.04 -9.45
C LYS A 186 -13.75 -1.80 -9.54
N ALA A 187 -13.30 -2.03 -10.75
CA ALA A 187 -12.00 -2.61 -11.02
C ALA A 187 -10.88 -1.76 -10.40
N THR A 188 -9.78 -2.39 -10.03
CA THR A 188 -8.61 -1.74 -9.45
C THR A 188 -8.04 -0.64 -10.35
N LYS A 189 -7.36 0.36 -9.76
CA LYS A 189 -6.94 1.61 -10.43
C LYS A 189 -6.04 1.39 -11.64
N ASN A 190 -5.15 0.41 -11.59
CA ASN A 190 -4.20 0.09 -12.65
C ASN A 190 -4.09 -1.43 -12.83
N ILE A 191 -3.42 -1.85 -13.92
CA ILE A 191 -3.27 -3.27 -14.27
C ILE A 191 -2.48 -4.05 -13.23
N TYR A 192 -1.50 -3.42 -12.58
CA TYR A 192 -0.66 -4.05 -11.55
C TYR A 192 -1.40 -4.28 -10.23
N SER A 193 -2.48 -3.54 -9.99
CA SER A 193 -3.32 -3.71 -8.80
C SER A 193 -4.25 -4.91 -8.91
N ASP A 194 -4.47 -5.43 -10.12
CA ASP A 194 -5.12 -6.71 -10.39
C ASP A 194 -4.06 -7.80 -10.24
N ARG A 195 -4.18 -8.62 -9.18
CA ARG A 195 -3.11 -9.52 -8.77
C ARG A 195 -3.61 -10.69 -7.94
N TYR A 196 -2.82 -11.74 -7.90
CA TYR A 196 -2.96 -12.85 -6.97
C TYR A 196 -1.99 -12.67 -5.80
N VAL A 197 -2.52 -12.70 -4.58
CA VAL A 197 -1.75 -12.64 -3.33
C VAL A 197 -1.66 -14.04 -2.77
N GLU A 198 -0.45 -14.48 -2.42
CA GLU A 198 -0.22 -15.81 -1.87
C GLU A 198 -0.76 -15.91 -0.43
N ILE A 199 -1.40 -17.04 -0.12
CA ILE A 199 -1.97 -17.34 1.19
C ILE A 199 -0.92 -18.06 2.05
N ASN A 200 -0.45 -17.38 3.10
CA ASN A 200 0.37 -18.01 4.15
C ASN A 200 -0.50 -18.80 5.15
N ASP A 201 0.13 -19.65 5.96
CA ASP A 201 -0.60 -20.54 6.87
C ASP A 201 -1.52 -19.83 7.87
N PRO A 202 -1.11 -18.74 8.57
CA PRO A 202 -2.01 -17.99 9.44
C PRO A 202 -3.22 -17.42 8.69
N LEU A 203 -3.02 -16.89 7.48
CA LEU A 203 -4.09 -16.36 6.66
C LEU A 203 -5.05 -17.47 6.20
N ARG A 204 -4.53 -18.66 5.88
CA ARG A 204 -5.34 -19.83 5.47
C ARG A 204 -6.36 -20.20 6.55
N VAL A 205 -5.95 -20.22 7.82
CA VAL A 205 -6.84 -20.51 8.95
C VAL A 205 -7.98 -19.50 9.01
N ILE A 206 -7.65 -18.21 8.94
CA ILE A 206 -8.64 -17.12 9.02
C ILE A 206 -9.60 -17.15 7.84
N LEU A 207 -9.08 -17.35 6.61
CA LEU A 207 -9.91 -17.39 5.40
C LEU A 207 -10.81 -18.64 5.36
N THR A 208 -10.33 -19.77 5.87
CA THR A 208 -11.14 -20.99 5.99
C THR A 208 -12.35 -20.77 6.91
N ASP A 209 -12.14 -20.12 8.05
CA ASP A 209 -13.21 -19.73 8.96
C ASP A 209 -14.14 -18.70 8.35
N GLN A 210 -13.61 -17.67 7.71
CA GLN A 210 -14.40 -16.63 7.05
C GLN A 210 -15.24 -17.17 5.88
N LEU A 211 -14.75 -18.15 5.14
CA LEU A 211 -15.53 -18.83 4.10
C LEU A 211 -16.72 -19.59 4.67
N LYS A 212 -16.63 -20.17 5.88
CA LYS A 212 -17.77 -20.78 6.57
C LYS A 212 -18.80 -19.73 6.97
N ILE A 213 -18.34 -18.64 7.64
CA ILE A 213 -19.21 -17.54 8.06
C ILE A 213 -19.93 -16.91 6.86
N SER A 214 -19.21 -16.66 5.77
CA SER A 214 -19.78 -16.02 4.59
C SER A 214 -20.64 -16.94 3.70
N ALA A 215 -20.77 -18.22 4.03
CA ALA A 215 -21.64 -19.15 3.28
C ALA A 215 -23.11 -18.69 3.31
N ASP A 216 -23.52 -18.08 4.41
CA ASP A 216 -24.89 -17.57 4.61
C ASP A 216 -25.10 -16.14 4.09
N ASN A 217 -24.07 -15.49 3.55
CA ASN A 217 -24.20 -14.17 2.94
C ASN A 217 -25.10 -14.26 1.70
N ALA A 218 -25.90 -13.21 1.49
CA ALA A 218 -26.75 -13.14 0.30
C ALA A 218 -25.92 -13.11 -1.00
N CYS A 219 -26.34 -13.94 -1.98
CA CYS A 219 -25.83 -13.78 -3.34
C CYS A 219 -26.46 -12.54 -3.95
N MET A 220 -25.63 -11.64 -4.46
CA MET A 220 -26.05 -10.33 -4.94
C MET A 220 -25.65 -10.10 -6.38
N THR A 221 -26.47 -9.35 -7.10
CA THR A 221 -26.09 -8.80 -8.41
C THR A 221 -25.11 -7.67 -8.19
N ILE A 222 -23.87 -7.84 -8.66
CA ILE A 222 -22.78 -6.87 -8.54
C ILE A 222 -22.58 -6.20 -9.89
N GLU A 223 -22.76 -4.89 -9.92
CA GLU A 223 -22.39 -4.04 -11.05
C GLU A 223 -21.00 -3.46 -10.81
N GLU A 224 -20.01 -4.05 -11.45
CA GLU A 224 -18.61 -3.62 -11.32
C GLU A 224 -18.23 -2.71 -12.49
N ARG A 225 -17.84 -1.48 -12.17
CA ARG A 225 -17.36 -0.53 -13.19
C ARG A 225 -15.97 -0.93 -13.69
N LEU A 226 -15.84 -1.08 -14.99
CA LEU A 226 -14.58 -1.46 -15.63
C LEU A 226 -13.56 -0.32 -15.60
N ARG A 227 -12.29 -0.69 -15.76
CA ARG A 227 -11.16 0.24 -15.75
C ARG A 227 -11.20 1.14 -17.00
N LYS A 228 -11.05 2.47 -16.78
CA LYS A 228 -10.95 3.49 -17.83
C LYS A 228 -12.14 3.58 -18.80
N THR A 229 -13.28 2.98 -18.46
CA THR A 229 -14.50 3.05 -19.27
C THR A 229 -15.69 3.39 -18.37
N ASN A 230 -16.79 3.81 -18.98
CA ASN A 230 -18.07 3.92 -18.30
C ASN A 230 -18.88 2.62 -18.35
N GLN A 231 -18.29 1.55 -18.89
CA GLN A 231 -18.92 0.24 -18.97
C GLN A 231 -18.89 -0.45 -17.61
N THR A 232 -19.94 -1.22 -17.34
CA THR A 232 -20.07 -2.06 -16.17
C THR A 232 -20.12 -3.53 -16.58
N LYS A 233 -19.57 -4.39 -15.73
CA LYS A 233 -19.76 -5.84 -15.81
C LYS A 233 -20.74 -6.22 -14.70
N THR A 234 -21.77 -6.97 -15.04
CA THR A 234 -22.76 -7.45 -14.09
C THR A 234 -22.59 -8.97 -13.89
N TYR A 235 -22.56 -9.41 -12.63
CA TYR A 235 -22.46 -10.83 -12.27
C TYR A 235 -23.09 -11.08 -10.90
N GLN A 236 -23.36 -12.34 -10.60
CA GLN A 236 -23.90 -12.79 -9.31
C GLN A 236 -22.79 -13.35 -8.45
N GLU A 237 -22.64 -12.86 -7.22
CA GLU A 237 -21.60 -13.34 -6.29
C GLU A 237 -21.93 -12.98 -4.84
N GLN A 238 -21.30 -13.68 -3.89
CA GLN A 238 -21.37 -13.40 -2.46
C GLN A 238 -20.12 -12.61 -2.03
N TYR A 239 -20.32 -11.50 -1.31
CA TYR A 239 -19.20 -10.83 -0.65
C TYR A 239 -18.64 -11.69 0.47
N LEU A 240 -17.31 -11.73 0.58
CA LEU A 240 -16.62 -12.45 1.66
C LEU A 240 -16.88 -11.75 3.02
N PHE A 241 -16.86 -10.41 3.03
CA PHE A 241 -17.10 -9.57 4.20
C PHE A 241 -18.30 -8.66 3.97
N VAL A 242 -19.27 -8.76 4.85
CA VAL A 242 -20.45 -7.87 4.88
C VAL A 242 -20.56 -7.20 6.25
N ASN A 243 -21.29 -6.10 6.32
CA ASN A 243 -21.65 -5.49 7.60
C ASN A 243 -22.62 -6.45 8.33
N PRO A 244 -22.22 -7.08 9.44
CA PRO A 244 -23.03 -8.13 10.09
C PRO A 244 -24.34 -7.60 10.69
N CYS A 245 -24.44 -6.28 10.94
CA CYS A 245 -25.70 -5.67 11.43
C CYS A 245 -26.75 -5.52 10.32
N THR A 246 -26.35 -5.45 9.05
CA THR A 246 -27.26 -5.19 7.92
C THR A 246 -27.30 -6.33 6.91
N GLY A 247 -26.33 -7.23 6.91
CA GLY A 247 -26.14 -8.26 5.88
C GLY A 247 -25.69 -7.70 4.52
N LEU A 248 -25.42 -6.40 4.41
CA LEU A 248 -25.05 -5.72 3.17
C LEU A 248 -23.54 -5.49 3.07
N PRO A 249 -22.97 -5.38 1.86
CA PRO A 249 -21.58 -5.00 1.67
C PRO A 249 -21.30 -3.64 2.29
N TYR A 250 -20.10 -3.46 2.84
CA TYR A 250 -19.65 -2.14 3.29
C TYR A 250 -19.63 -1.14 2.12
N ARG A 251 -20.16 0.05 2.32
CA ARG A 251 -20.19 1.09 1.29
C ARG A 251 -18.79 1.60 0.95
N ASP A 252 -17.95 1.75 1.97
CA ASP A 252 -16.56 2.18 1.85
C ASP A 252 -15.79 1.91 3.17
N VAL A 253 -14.51 2.19 3.16
CA VAL A 253 -13.62 2.01 4.33
C VAL A 253 -14.06 2.88 5.52
N LYS A 254 -14.71 4.02 5.27
CA LYS A 254 -15.19 4.91 6.34
C LYS A 254 -16.34 4.26 7.09
N ASP A 255 -17.24 3.59 6.38
CA ASP A 255 -18.37 2.85 6.96
C ASP A 255 -17.86 1.79 7.95
N PHE A 256 -16.94 0.93 7.53
CA PHE A 256 -16.27 -0.04 8.40
C PHE A 256 -15.54 0.64 9.58
N SER A 257 -14.78 1.70 9.30
CA SER A 257 -14.00 2.38 10.34
C SER A 257 -14.88 3.05 11.40
N GLN A 258 -16.02 3.60 11.02
CA GLN A 258 -16.95 4.24 11.96
C GLN A 258 -17.69 3.22 12.81
N ARG A 259 -18.02 2.05 12.23
CA ARG A 259 -18.78 1.02 12.93
C ARG A 259 -17.92 0.29 13.96
N ILE A 260 -16.70 -0.16 13.62
CA ILE A 260 -15.93 -1.04 14.48
C ILE A 260 -14.51 -0.54 14.80
N TRP A 261 -13.77 0.00 13.83
CA TRP A 261 -12.33 0.20 13.96
C TRP A 261 -11.91 1.08 15.15
N LYS A 262 -12.66 2.15 15.38
CA LYS A 262 -12.35 3.08 16.49
C LYS A 262 -12.53 2.43 17.86
N GLN A 263 -13.57 1.62 18.01
CA GLN A 263 -13.82 0.90 19.27
C GLN A 263 -12.77 -0.21 19.44
N PHE A 264 -12.57 -1.03 18.41
CA PHE A 264 -11.57 -2.08 18.40
C PHE A 264 -10.18 -1.59 18.81
N MET A 265 -9.75 -0.42 18.29
CA MET A 265 -8.45 0.16 18.66
C MET A 265 -8.38 0.58 20.14
N ARG A 266 -9.49 1.02 20.75
CA ARG A 266 -9.53 1.32 22.20
C ARG A 266 -9.41 0.04 23.03
N ASP A 267 -10.13 -1.00 22.61
CA ASP A 267 -10.13 -2.28 23.31
C ASP A 267 -8.76 -2.97 23.19
N ALA A 268 -8.16 -2.91 22.00
CA ALA A 268 -6.82 -3.41 21.76
C ALA A 268 -5.76 -2.62 22.56
N ASP A 269 -5.89 -1.29 22.68
CA ASP A 269 -4.99 -0.48 23.50
C ASP A 269 -5.10 -0.85 24.98
N ALA A 270 -6.30 -0.98 25.53
CA ALA A 270 -6.53 -1.40 26.91
C ALA A 270 -5.91 -2.79 27.20
N LEU A 271 -6.13 -3.74 26.30
CA LEU A 271 -5.55 -5.08 26.40
C LEU A 271 -4.02 -5.05 26.30
N HIS A 272 -3.47 -4.23 25.43
CA HIS A 272 -2.02 -4.09 25.24
C HIS A 272 -1.34 -3.45 26.47
N GLN A 273 -1.96 -2.44 27.05
CA GLN A 273 -1.50 -1.83 28.30
C GLN A 273 -1.48 -2.85 29.44
N GLN A 274 -2.53 -3.66 29.56
CA GLN A 274 -2.60 -4.73 30.55
C GLN A 274 -1.51 -5.78 30.36
N ARG A 275 -1.19 -6.17 29.12
CA ARG A 275 -0.23 -7.24 28.80
C ARG A 275 1.22 -6.78 28.78
N HIS A 276 1.48 -5.57 28.30
CA HIS A 276 2.82 -5.07 27.99
C HIS A 276 3.21 -3.77 28.69
N GLY A 277 2.29 -3.14 29.44
CA GLY A 277 2.52 -1.86 30.10
C GLY A 277 2.73 -0.69 29.10
N LYS A 278 2.33 -0.85 27.84
CA LYS A 278 2.52 0.14 26.76
C LYS A 278 1.21 0.40 26.02
N SER A 279 1.03 1.63 25.53
CA SER A 279 -0.14 2.04 24.76
C SER A 279 0.04 1.80 23.28
N ILE A 280 -1.04 1.40 22.60
CA ILE A 280 -1.10 1.35 21.15
C ILE A 280 -1.59 2.70 20.63
N LYS A 281 -0.73 3.41 19.90
CA LYS A 281 -1.15 4.64 19.20
C LYS A 281 -2.26 4.34 18.19
N TYR A 282 -3.33 5.13 18.19
CA TYR A 282 -4.36 5.02 17.16
C TYR A 282 -3.79 5.29 15.77
N ARG A 283 -4.05 4.37 14.84
CA ARG A 283 -3.64 4.45 13.43
C ARG A 283 -4.82 4.09 12.52
N GLY A 284 -4.82 4.68 11.33
CA GLY A 284 -5.83 4.35 10.33
C GLY A 284 -5.59 2.98 9.67
N LEU A 285 -6.64 2.39 9.13
CA LEU A 285 -6.63 1.08 8.47
C LEU A 285 -5.61 0.93 7.33
N SER A 286 -5.20 2.04 6.69
CA SER A 286 -4.15 2.04 5.68
C SER A 286 -2.80 1.53 6.19
N GLN A 287 -2.58 1.59 7.52
CA GLN A 287 -1.33 1.13 8.13
C GLN A 287 -1.17 -0.40 8.07
N PHE A 288 -2.23 -1.18 7.91
CA PHE A 288 -2.11 -2.62 7.71
C PHE A 288 -1.26 -2.99 6.50
N ARG A 289 -1.44 -2.27 5.39
CA ARG A 289 -0.62 -2.48 4.21
C ARG A 289 0.84 -2.08 4.43
N HIS A 290 1.09 -1.01 5.17
CA HIS A 290 2.43 -0.63 5.59
C HIS A 290 3.04 -1.65 6.56
N THR A 291 2.22 -2.21 7.44
CA THR A 291 2.61 -3.29 8.36
C THR A 291 3.03 -4.54 7.61
N TYR A 292 2.22 -5.02 6.65
CA TYR A 292 2.60 -6.15 5.79
C TYR A 292 3.94 -5.93 5.11
N ALA A 293 4.12 -4.75 4.48
CA ALA A 293 5.34 -4.42 3.76
C ALA A 293 6.57 -4.39 4.68
N SER A 294 6.48 -3.72 5.83
CA SER A 294 7.60 -3.61 6.77
C SER A 294 7.95 -4.95 7.41
N GLN A 295 6.95 -5.75 7.82
CA GLN A 295 7.18 -7.08 8.39
C GLN A 295 7.82 -8.04 7.38
N ALA A 296 7.34 -8.04 6.12
CA ALA A 296 7.90 -8.84 5.05
C ALA A 296 9.38 -8.48 4.77
N LEU A 297 9.70 -7.18 4.68
CA LEU A 297 11.09 -6.73 4.47
C LEU A 297 11.98 -7.03 5.68
N THR A 298 11.47 -6.87 6.90
CA THR A 298 12.19 -7.27 8.12
C THR A 298 12.47 -8.77 8.15
N ALA A 299 11.58 -9.58 7.55
CA ALA A 299 11.79 -11.03 7.39
C ALA A 299 12.73 -11.40 6.23
N GLY A 300 13.26 -10.42 5.48
CA GLY A 300 14.18 -10.66 4.36
C GLY A 300 13.51 -11.04 3.04
N VAL A 301 12.23 -10.78 2.89
CA VAL A 301 11.50 -11.07 1.64
C VAL A 301 12.01 -10.20 0.50
N ASN A 302 12.15 -10.81 -0.69
CA ASN A 302 12.59 -10.11 -1.90
C ASN A 302 11.68 -8.89 -2.23
N PRO A 303 12.24 -7.67 -2.35
CA PRO A 303 11.44 -6.47 -2.64
C PRO A 303 10.65 -6.52 -3.95
N VAL A 304 11.14 -7.26 -4.96
CA VAL A 304 10.43 -7.42 -6.25
C VAL A 304 9.19 -8.29 -6.07
N TRP A 305 9.30 -9.40 -5.33
CA TRP A 305 8.15 -10.24 -4.97
C TRP A 305 7.14 -9.42 -4.15
N LEU A 306 7.61 -8.69 -3.14
CA LEU A 306 6.75 -7.83 -2.31
C LEU A 306 6.01 -6.77 -3.14
N ALA A 307 6.69 -6.12 -4.10
CA ALA A 307 6.07 -5.16 -5.00
C ALA A 307 4.92 -5.79 -5.80
N LYS A 308 5.09 -7.03 -6.29
CA LYS A 308 4.02 -7.79 -6.96
C LYS A 308 2.86 -8.10 -6.01
N GLN A 309 3.12 -8.60 -4.80
CA GLN A 309 2.09 -8.89 -3.80
C GLN A 309 1.29 -7.62 -3.45
N LEU A 310 1.95 -6.49 -3.34
CA LEU A 310 1.30 -5.22 -3.07
C LEU A 310 0.60 -4.60 -4.30
N GLY A 311 0.90 -5.03 -5.52
CA GLY A 311 0.37 -4.45 -6.75
C GLY A 311 0.97 -3.08 -7.06
N HIS A 312 2.28 -2.94 -6.87
CA HIS A 312 3.07 -1.80 -7.30
C HIS A 312 3.57 -2.03 -8.73
N ALA A 313 3.62 -0.96 -9.53
CA ALA A 313 4.12 -1.04 -10.91
C ALA A 313 5.63 -1.33 -10.98
N ASN A 314 6.37 -0.88 -9.96
CA ASN A 314 7.81 -1.07 -9.80
C ASN A 314 8.18 -1.12 -8.32
N THR A 315 9.46 -1.29 -8.04
CA THR A 315 10.01 -1.35 -6.67
C THR A 315 10.27 0.02 -6.05
N ASP A 316 10.16 1.13 -6.80
CA ASP A 316 10.47 2.48 -6.31
C ASP A 316 9.68 2.83 -5.05
N MET A 317 8.39 2.43 -5.02
CA MET A 317 7.54 2.65 -3.85
C MET A 317 8.02 1.86 -2.62
N ILE A 318 8.61 0.67 -2.84
CA ILE A 318 9.19 -0.13 -1.76
C ILE A 318 10.41 0.60 -1.20
N PHE A 319 11.36 0.96 -2.04
CA PHE A 319 12.58 1.64 -1.60
C PHE A 319 12.27 3.04 -1.01
N LYS A 320 11.38 3.82 -1.62
CA LYS A 320 11.02 5.15 -1.14
C LYS A 320 10.39 5.16 0.25
N HIS A 321 9.55 4.17 0.57
CA HIS A 321 8.77 4.17 1.81
C HIS A 321 9.23 3.17 2.85
N TYR A 322 10.01 2.14 2.44
CA TYR A 322 10.32 1.01 3.30
C TYR A 322 11.81 0.65 3.37
N ALA A 323 12.71 1.43 2.75
CA ALA A 323 14.15 1.13 2.73
C ALA A 323 14.73 0.84 4.12
N LYS A 324 14.28 1.59 5.14
CA LYS A 324 14.76 1.42 6.53
C LYS A 324 14.42 0.07 7.18
N TRP A 325 13.50 -0.72 6.59
CA TRP A 325 13.17 -2.08 7.06
C TRP A 325 13.87 -3.17 6.23
N ILE A 326 14.57 -2.80 5.17
CA ILE A 326 15.43 -3.72 4.43
C ILE A 326 16.65 -3.91 5.31
N LYS A 327 16.81 -5.10 5.87
CA LYS A 327 18.00 -5.42 6.64
C LYS A 327 19.18 -5.48 5.68
N GLU A 328 20.21 -4.68 5.93
CA GLU A 328 21.50 -4.80 5.27
C GLU A 328 22.15 -6.16 5.59
N ASP A 329 21.86 -6.68 6.79
CA ASP A 329 22.27 -8.00 7.29
C ASP A 329 21.15 -9.06 7.19
N ALA A 330 20.35 -9.09 6.12
CA ALA A 330 19.59 -10.31 5.86
C ALA A 330 20.61 -11.46 5.83
N GLN A 331 20.44 -12.48 6.68
CA GLN A 331 21.35 -13.62 6.90
C GLN A 331 21.68 -14.46 5.64
N VAL A 332 21.35 -13.96 4.49
CA VAL A 332 21.85 -14.41 3.21
C VAL A 332 23.13 -13.60 2.97
N ASP A 333 24.27 -14.22 3.17
CA ASP A 333 25.53 -13.70 2.62
C ASP A 333 25.29 -13.54 1.11
N ASN A 334 24.97 -12.32 0.69
CA ASN A 334 24.64 -12.01 -0.70
C ASN A 334 25.76 -12.48 -1.63
N ASN A 335 27.02 -12.43 -1.17
CA ASN A 335 28.17 -12.92 -1.89
C ASN A 335 28.17 -14.46 -1.98
N GLN A 336 27.73 -15.14 -0.92
CA GLN A 336 27.63 -16.60 -0.88
C GLN A 336 26.47 -17.11 -1.76
N ALA A 337 25.33 -16.40 -1.77
CA ALA A 337 24.21 -16.70 -2.66
C ALA A 337 24.58 -16.49 -4.13
N VAL A 338 25.29 -15.41 -4.44
CA VAL A 338 25.84 -15.13 -5.77
C VAL A 338 26.86 -16.20 -6.15
N SER A 339 27.81 -16.52 -5.28
CA SER A 339 28.83 -17.55 -5.51
C SER A 339 28.20 -18.93 -5.76
N HIS A 340 27.18 -19.30 -4.96
CA HIS A 340 26.44 -20.55 -5.16
C HIS A 340 25.68 -20.59 -6.49
N GLN A 341 25.08 -19.49 -6.91
CA GLN A 341 24.39 -19.39 -8.20
C GLN A 341 25.38 -19.47 -9.38
N PHE A 342 26.50 -18.78 -9.27
CA PHE A 342 27.54 -18.80 -10.32
C PHE A 342 28.33 -20.12 -10.35
N SER A 343 28.53 -20.79 -9.22
CA SER A 343 29.16 -22.12 -9.22
C SER A 343 28.34 -23.15 -10.01
N ARG A 344 27.02 -23.02 -10.03
CA ARG A 344 26.15 -23.85 -10.90
C ARG A 344 26.30 -23.55 -12.39
N LEU A 345 26.65 -22.29 -12.75
CA LEU A 345 26.83 -21.87 -14.15
C LEU A 345 28.21 -22.23 -14.71
N ILE A 346 29.24 -22.28 -13.85
CA ILE A 346 30.63 -22.58 -14.26
C ILE A 346 30.87 -24.10 -14.32
N GLY A 347 29.88 -24.89 -13.99
CA GLY A 347 30.00 -26.34 -13.81
C GLY A 347 30.53 -26.66 -12.41
N GLU A 348 29.95 -27.67 -11.78
CA GLU A 348 30.46 -28.18 -10.52
C GLU A 348 31.94 -28.48 -10.68
N THR A 349 32.80 -27.71 -10.07
CA THR A 349 34.17 -28.16 -9.83
C THR A 349 34.04 -29.39 -8.94
N LYS A 350 34.10 -30.55 -9.57
CA LYS A 350 34.05 -31.86 -8.90
C LYS A 350 35.30 -32.16 -8.11
N ASP A 351 36.13 -31.15 -7.84
CA ASP A 351 37.29 -31.32 -7.01
C ASP A 351 36.88 -31.35 -5.53
N PRO A 352 36.91 -32.54 -4.90
CA PRO A 352 36.48 -32.72 -3.52
C PRO A 352 37.24 -31.82 -2.53
N ILE A 353 38.47 -31.44 -2.90
CA ILE A 353 39.38 -30.64 -2.09
C ILE A 353 38.89 -29.18 -2.04
N ILE A 354 38.56 -28.63 -3.22
CA ILE A 354 38.03 -27.24 -3.29
C ILE A 354 36.69 -27.13 -2.60
N VAL A 355 35.77 -28.08 -2.82
CA VAL A 355 34.45 -28.10 -2.15
C VAL A 355 34.59 -28.26 -0.64
N GLY A 356 35.54 -29.09 -0.17
CA GLY A 356 35.82 -29.28 1.23
C GLY A 356 36.34 -28.01 1.91
N SER A 357 37.28 -27.30 1.27
CA SER A 357 37.83 -26.05 1.83
C SER A 357 36.82 -24.94 1.91
N LEU A 358 35.96 -24.80 0.89
CA LEU A 358 34.88 -23.79 0.88
C LEU A 358 33.85 -24.02 1.99
N LYS A 359 33.44 -25.26 2.24
CA LYS A 359 32.53 -25.61 3.34
C LYS A 359 33.14 -25.24 4.70
N LYS A 360 34.40 -25.57 4.92
CA LYS A 360 35.10 -25.27 6.19
C LYS A 360 35.31 -23.79 6.40
N ARG A 361 35.57 -23.02 5.36
CA ARG A 361 35.63 -21.54 5.45
C ARG A 361 34.30 -20.93 5.81
N ALA A 362 33.17 -21.45 5.30
CA ALA A 362 31.84 -21.00 5.67
C ALA A 362 31.52 -21.29 7.15
N GLU A 363 31.91 -22.47 7.64
CA GLU A 363 31.74 -22.87 9.02
C GLU A 363 32.60 -22.01 9.97
N LEU A 364 33.86 -21.75 9.61
CA LEU A 364 34.76 -20.85 10.34
C LEU A 364 34.16 -19.45 10.47
N LYS A 365 33.64 -18.89 9.37
CA LYS A 365 33.01 -17.58 9.39
C LYS A 365 31.81 -17.53 10.33
N SER A 366 30.98 -18.57 10.35
CA SER A 366 29.85 -18.71 11.25
C SER A 366 30.27 -18.72 12.73
N LEU A 367 31.32 -19.51 13.06
CA LEU A 367 31.86 -19.58 14.42
C LEU A 367 32.49 -18.24 14.87
N MET A 368 33.16 -17.52 13.95
CA MET A 368 33.69 -16.19 14.26
C MET A 368 32.58 -15.18 14.58
N GLN A 369 31.44 -15.25 13.88
CA GLN A 369 30.27 -14.40 14.19
C GLN A 369 29.68 -14.75 15.56
N VAL A 370 29.58 -16.04 15.90
CA VAL A 370 29.11 -16.47 17.24
C VAL A 370 30.09 -16.03 18.32
N LYS A 371 31.40 -16.16 18.09
CA LYS A 371 32.43 -15.64 19.01
C LYS A 371 32.26 -14.15 19.27
N GLN A 372 32.03 -13.37 18.22
CA GLN A 372 31.81 -11.91 18.33
C GLN A 372 30.54 -11.58 19.09
N ALA A 373 29.46 -12.34 18.92
CA ALA A 373 28.21 -12.17 19.68
C ALA A 373 28.37 -12.52 21.17
N LEU A 374 29.30 -13.39 21.50
CA LEU A 374 29.57 -13.85 22.88
C LEU A 374 30.63 -13.01 23.64
N ILE A 375 31.14 -11.94 23.04
CA ILE A 375 32.16 -11.08 23.69
C ILE A 375 31.71 -10.62 25.09
N TYR A 376 30.41 -10.34 25.24
CA TYR A 376 29.82 -9.87 26.50
C TYR A 376 29.13 -10.97 27.31
N SER A 377 29.28 -12.25 26.95
CA SER A 377 28.76 -13.37 27.71
C SER A 377 29.70 -13.66 28.89
N GLU A 378 29.16 -14.09 30.03
CA GLU A 378 29.92 -14.56 31.20
C GLU A 378 30.30 -16.07 31.12
N ASP A 379 29.90 -16.75 30.04
CA ASP A 379 30.16 -18.17 29.84
C ASP A 379 31.53 -18.40 29.18
N ASP A 380 32.56 -18.48 30.03
CA ASP A 380 33.95 -18.69 29.58
C ASP A 380 34.18 -20.11 29.02
N ALA A 381 33.41 -21.11 29.45
CA ALA A 381 33.54 -22.48 28.95
C ALA A 381 33.05 -22.54 27.48
N LEU A 382 31.95 -21.85 27.16
CA LEU A 382 31.42 -21.75 25.78
C LEU A 382 32.37 -20.96 24.86
N LYS A 383 32.95 -19.85 25.39
CA LYS A 383 33.96 -19.07 24.64
C LYS A 383 35.16 -19.92 24.26
N GLN A 384 35.71 -20.66 25.26
CA GLN A 384 36.86 -21.53 25.03
C GLN A 384 36.57 -22.67 24.05
N SER A 385 35.36 -23.24 24.10
CA SER A 385 34.93 -24.28 23.16
C SER A 385 34.86 -23.76 21.72
N ILE A 386 34.36 -22.55 21.53
CA ILE A 386 34.27 -21.90 20.19
C ILE A 386 35.67 -21.54 19.68
N GLU A 387 36.59 -21.06 20.55
CA GLU A 387 37.97 -20.77 20.17
C GLU A 387 38.71 -22.04 19.73
N ASN A 388 38.55 -23.13 20.44
CA ASN A 388 39.12 -24.42 20.05
C ASN A 388 38.59 -24.91 18.68
N SER A 389 37.28 -24.72 18.45
CA SER A 389 36.65 -25.08 17.15
C SER A 389 37.17 -24.20 16.01
N ILE A 390 37.36 -22.92 16.23
CA ILE A 390 37.95 -21.98 15.26
C ILE A 390 39.39 -22.40 14.92
N CYS A 391 40.26 -22.64 15.92
CA CYS A 391 41.63 -23.12 15.68
C CYS A 391 41.70 -24.43 14.90
N THR A 392 40.78 -25.35 15.20
CA THR A 392 40.72 -26.64 14.47
C THR A 392 40.36 -26.44 13.00
N LEU A 393 39.36 -25.62 12.71
CA LEU A 393 38.95 -25.33 11.33
C LEU A 393 40.01 -24.54 10.54
N GLU A 394 40.71 -23.61 11.19
CA GLU A 394 41.84 -22.89 10.55
C GLU A 394 42.97 -23.82 10.15
N ALA A 395 43.31 -24.76 11.03
CA ALA A 395 44.33 -25.79 10.74
C ALA A 395 43.92 -26.72 9.59
N GLU A 396 42.64 -27.10 9.55
CA GLU A 396 42.09 -27.92 8.47
C GLU A 396 42.06 -27.16 7.14
N ILE A 397 41.65 -25.89 7.14
CA ILE A 397 41.66 -25.05 5.91
C ILE A 397 43.08 -24.91 5.38
N LYS A 398 44.06 -24.63 6.24
CA LYS A 398 45.47 -24.54 5.84
C LYS A 398 45.98 -25.84 5.22
N ARG A 399 45.59 -27.00 5.76
CA ARG A 399 45.91 -28.31 5.19
C ARG A 399 45.32 -28.53 3.79
N PHE A 400 44.11 -28.05 3.53
CA PHE A 400 43.52 -28.07 2.20
C PHE A 400 44.21 -27.12 1.23
N GLU A 401 44.74 -26.01 1.70
CA GLU A 401 45.50 -25.05 0.87
C GLU A 401 46.86 -25.62 0.49
N GLU A 402 47.54 -26.29 1.42
CA GLU A 402 48.80 -26.95 1.18
C GLU A 402 48.67 -28.12 0.16
N LEU A 403 47.55 -28.84 0.18
CA LEU A 403 47.25 -29.92 -0.78
C LEU A 403 46.90 -29.38 -2.19
N ASN A 404 46.54 -28.12 -2.33
CA ASN A 404 46.26 -27.47 -3.62
C ASN A 404 47.51 -26.86 -4.29
N HIS A 405 48.61 -26.73 -3.56
CA HIS A 405 49.88 -26.15 -4.06
C HIS A 405 50.98 -27.18 -4.28
N GLY A 406 50.71 -28.47 -4.12
CA GLY A 406 51.56 -29.60 -4.45
C GLY A 406 51.01 -30.35 -5.64
#